data_012537a8491b05076b1c4319e6bd50a2
#
_entry.id   012537a8491b05076b1c4319e6bd50a2
#
_cell.length_a   1.000
_cell.length_b   1.000
_cell.length_c   1.000
_cell.angle_alpha   90.00
_cell.angle_beta   90.00
_cell.angle_gamma   90.00
#
_symmetry.space_group_name_H-M   'P 1'
#
loop_
_entity.id
_entity.type
_entity.pdbx_description
1 polymer ?
#
loop_
_entity_poly.entity_id
_entity_poly.type
_entity_poly.pdbx_seq_one_letter_code
_entity_poly.pdbx_strand_id
1 'polypeptide(L)'
;MDYYLENPVEMSFVASTDRLKSIYVNVQPLEGETFQDGEGYLITSIKYNGAVCTSVYQSLSDIQENKMQYIELDAKLKKNTSYQLCFEVLNTQRKIRAWGINASLEEPELG
;
A
#
# COMPACT_ATOMS: atom_id res chain seq x y z
N MET A 1 7.45 -10.83 5.53
CA MET A 1 6.20 -11.27 6.20
C MET A 1 5.04 -11.15 5.23
N ASP A 2 4.21 -12.18 5.16
CA ASP A 2 3.07 -12.18 4.25
C ASP A 2 1.83 -11.66 4.96
N TYR A 3 1.07 -10.84 4.27
CA TYR A 3 -0.21 -10.33 4.75
C TYR A 3 -1.31 -10.82 3.83
N TYR A 4 -2.37 -11.37 4.42
CA TYR A 4 -3.54 -11.79 3.68
C TYR A 4 -4.59 -10.68 3.75
N LEU A 5 -5.00 -10.18 2.60
CA LEU A 5 -5.87 -9.00 2.50
C LEU A 5 -7.36 -9.35 2.52
N GLU A 6 -7.75 -10.38 3.25
CA GLU A 6 -9.16 -10.68 3.50
C GLU A 6 -9.78 -9.62 4.42
N ASN A 7 -8.98 -9.08 5.30
CA ASN A 7 -9.35 -8.00 6.21
C ASN A 7 -8.35 -6.87 6.04
N PRO A 8 -8.72 -5.65 6.39
CA PRO A 8 -7.75 -4.55 6.37
C PRO A 8 -6.53 -4.88 7.22
N VAL A 9 -5.37 -4.59 6.69
CA VAL A 9 -4.10 -4.80 7.38
C VAL A 9 -3.53 -3.43 7.71
N GLU A 10 -3.20 -3.23 8.98
CA GLU A 10 -2.60 -1.99 9.44
C GLU A 10 -1.25 -2.27 10.07
N MET A 11 -0.26 -1.45 9.74
CA MET A 11 1.04 -1.53 10.37
C MET A 11 1.49 -0.13 10.76
N SER A 12 2.03 -0.02 11.97
CA SER A 12 2.48 1.27 12.50
C SER A 12 3.91 1.58 12.07
N PHE A 13 4.17 2.83 11.80
CA PHE A 13 5.52 3.31 11.54
C PHE A 13 5.67 4.72 12.06
N VAL A 14 6.92 5.11 12.33
CA VAL A 14 7.25 6.47 12.73
C VAL A 14 7.88 7.18 11.55
N ALA A 15 7.33 8.33 11.20
CA ALA A 15 7.84 9.11 10.08
C ALA A 15 9.25 9.63 10.40
N SER A 16 10.20 9.32 9.52
CA SER A 16 11.57 9.81 9.62
C SER A 16 11.83 11.03 8.76
N THR A 17 10.88 11.36 7.89
CA THR A 17 10.93 12.52 7.02
C THR A 17 9.55 13.19 7.03
N ASP A 18 9.43 14.34 6.37
CA ASP A 18 8.16 15.06 6.28
C ASP A 18 7.31 14.61 5.09
N ARG A 19 7.74 13.58 4.36
CA ARG A 19 6.99 13.07 3.22
C ARG A 19 7.30 11.60 2.97
N LEU A 20 6.25 10.84 2.75
CA LEU A 20 6.33 9.48 2.22
C LEU A 20 5.91 9.53 0.76
N LYS A 21 6.86 9.33 -0.13
CA LYS A 21 6.61 9.48 -1.55
C LYS A 21 5.84 8.31 -2.12
N SER A 22 6.33 7.09 -1.86
CA SER A 22 5.77 5.89 -2.47
C SER A 22 6.12 4.67 -1.65
N ILE A 23 5.45 3.58 -1.95
CA ILE A 23 5.81 2.26 -1.43
C ILE A 23 5.90 1.29 -2.58
N TYR A 24 6.67 0.23 -2.35
CA TYR A 24 6.75 -0.93 -3.23
C TYR A 24 6.22 -2.12 -2.47
N VAL A 25 5.36 -2.89 -3.09
CA VAL A 25 4.76 -4.06 -2.46
C VAL A 25 4.49 -5.13 -3.51
N ASN A 26 4.72 -6.38 -3.15
CA ASN A 26 4.29 -7.50 -3.97
C ASN A 26 2.85 -7.84 -3.62
N VAL A 27 2.00 -7.95 -4.62
CA VAL A 27 0.60 -8.31 -4.45
C VAL A 27 0.25 -9.38 -5.47
N GLN A 28 -0.34 -10.50 -5.02
CA GLN A 28 -0.75 -11.57 -5.92
C GLN A 28 -2.04 -12.21 -5.42
N PRO A 29 -2.83 -12.78 -6.33
CA PRO A 29 -3.88 -13.70 -5.91
C PRO A 29 -3.24 -14.91 -5.20
N LEU A 30 -3.92 -15.43 -4.21
CA LEU A 30 -3.37 -16.54 -3.43
C LEU A 30 -3.16 -17.80 -4.28
N GLU A 31 -3.97 -18.01 -5.32
CA GLU A 31 -3.95 -19.21 -6.14
C GLU A 31 -3.24 -19.05 -7.48
N GLY A 32 -2.38 -18.04 -7.59
CA GLY A 32 -1.50 -17.94 -8.75
C GLY A 32 -2.11 -17.47 -10.07
N GLU A 33 -3.40 -17.18 -10.10
CA GLU A 33 -4.02 -16.59 -11.28
C GLU A 33 -3.87 -15.09 -11.28
N THR A 34 -3.81 -14.50 -12.47
CA THR A 34 -3.76 -13.06 -12.60
C THR A 34 -5.12 -12.44 -12.31
N PHE A 35 -5.12 -11.17 -11.94
CA PHE A 35 -6.36 -10.42 -11.77
C PHE A 35 -6.96 -10.06 -13.13
N GLN A 36 -8.27 -10.02 -13.17
CA GLN A 36 -9.02 -9.69 -14.38
C GLN A 36 -9.63 -8.29 -14.27
N ASP A 37 -10.03 -7.74 -15.43
CA ASP A 37 -10.69 -6.44 -15.45
C ASP A 37 -11.97 -6.46 -14.62
N GLY A 38 -12.15 -5.39 -13.84
CA GLY A 38 -13.35 -5.26 -13.01
C GLY A 38 -13.36 -6.10 -11.76
N GLU A 39 -12.25 -6.76 -11.43
CA GLU A 39 -12.21 -7.68 -10.30
C GLU A 39 -12.22 -6.96 -8.93
N GLY A 40 -11.77 -5.72 -8.90
CA GLY A 40 -11.77 -4.94 -7.67
C GLY A 40 -10.58 -4.01 -7.56
N TYR A 41 -10.36 -3.52 -6.35
CA TYR A 41 -9.36 -2.49 -6.09
C TYR A 41 -8.50 -2.85 -4.89
N LEU A 42 -7.23 -2.44 -4.96
CA LEU A 42 -6.35 -2.37 -3.80
C LEU A 42 -6.37 -0.93 -3.31
N ILE A 43 -6.65 -0.75 -2.02
CA ILE A 43 -6.66 0.56 -1.40
C ILE A 43 -5.50 0.64 -0.42
N THR A 44 -4.62 1.63 -0.64
CA THR A 44 -3.48 1.89 0.23
C THR A 44 -3.70 3.24 0.89
N SER A 45 -3.65 3.27 2.21
CA SER A 45 -3.95 4.47 2.98
C SER A 45 -2.90 4.73 4.04
N ILE A 46 -2.69 6.00 4.34
CA ILE A 46 -1.93 6.44 5.51
C ILE A 46 -2.93 7.06 6.48
N LYS A 47 -2.91 6.59 7.72
CA LYS A 47 -3.81 7.07 8.76
C LYS A 47 -3.05 7.65 9.94
N TYR A 48 -3.65 8.62 10.59
CA TYR A 48 -3.19 9.19 11.84
C TYR A 48 -4.35 9.19 12.83
N ASN A 49 -4.19 8.48 13.95
CA ASN A 49 -5.25 8.34 14.97
C ASN A 49 -6.60 7.92 14.36
N GLY A 50 -6.54 6.98 13.40
CA GLY A 50 -7.74 6.48 12.76
C GLY A 50 -8.30 7.35 11.62
N ALA A 51 -7.77 8.55 11.44
CA ALA A 51 -8.19 9.43 10.36
C ALA A 51 -7.32 9.24 9.13
N VAL A 52 -7.94 9.12 7.97
CA VAL A 52 -7.23 8.94 6.71
C VAL A 52 -6.56 10.25 6.31
N CYS A 53 -5.24 10.24 6.17
CA CYS A 53 -4.46 11.37 5.67
C CYS A 53 -4.37 11.34 4.16
N THR A 54 -4.16 10.15 3.60
CA THR A 54 -4.08 9.98 2.17
C THR A 54 -4.56 8.57 1.82
N SER A 55 -5.10 8.41 0.62
CA SER A 55 -5.61 7.12 0.17
C SER A 55 -5.43 7.02 -1.34
N VAL A 56 -4.95 5.87 -1.80
CA VAL A 56 -4.72 5.60 -3.21
C VAL A 56 -5.44 4.32 -3.58
N TYR A 57 -6.20 4.38 -4.67
CA TYR A 57 -6.95 3.27 -5.22
C TYR A 57 -6.25 2.78 -6.48
N GLN A 58 -6.06 1.48 -6.57
CA GLN A 58 -5.45 0.88 -7.75
C GLN A 58 -6.29 -0.31 -8.17
N SER A 59 -6.64 -0.38 -9.46
CA SER A 59 -7.37 -1.52 -9.98
C SER A 59 -6.52 -2.78 -9.85
N LEU A 60 -7.11 -3.87 -9.38
CA LEU A 60 -6.40 -5.13 -9.26
C LEU A 60 -5.93 -5.64 -10.61
N SER A 61 -6.65 -5.31 -11.69
CA SER A 61 -6.23 -5.71 -13.04
C SER A 61 -4.94 -5.04 -13.51
N ASP A 62 -4.53 -3.95 -12.87
CA ASP A 62 -3.27 -3.26 -13.18
C ASP A 62 -2.07 -3.85 -12.45
N ILE A 63 -2.30 -4.81 -11.56
CA ILE A 63 -1.22 -5.43 -10.80
C ILE A 63 -0.52 -6.45 -11.67
N GLN A 64 0.80 -6.32 -11.78
CA GLN A 64 1.62 -7.21 -12.59
C GLN A 64 2.12 -8.38 -11.77
N GLU A 65 2.01 -9.57 -12.35
CA GLU A 65 2.47 -10.80 -11.73
C GLU A 65 3.99 -10.78 -11.56
N ASN A 66 4.44 -11.25 -10.40
CA ASN A 66 5.87 -11.41 -10.09
C ASN A 66 6.69 -10.11 -10.14
N LYS A 67 6.02 -8.98 -9.96
CA LYS A 67 6.70 -7.69 -9.89
C LYS A 67 6.21 -6.92 -8.69
N MET A 68 7.11 -6.15 -8.11
CA MET A 68 6.71 -5.20 -7.07
C MET A 68 5.87 -4.10 -7.67
N GLN A 69 4.76 -3.81 -7.01
CA GLN A 69 3.91 -2.70 -7.39
C GLN A 69 4.44 -1.41 -6.78
N TYR A 70 4.56 -0.40 -7.60
CA TYR A 70 4.89 0.94 -7.16
C TYR A 70 3.60 1.69 -6.87
N ILE A 71 3.44 2.16 -5.66
CA ILE A 71 2.27 2.92 -5.25
C ILE A 71 2.71 4.30 -4.82
N GLU A 72 2.33 5.29 -5.58
CA GLU A 72 2.68 6.68 -5.28
C GLU A 72 1.67 7.26 -4.30
N LEU A 73 2.14 7.57 -3.12
CA LEU A 73 1.30 8.10 -2.05
C LEU A 73 1.42 9.61 -1.93
N ASP A 74 2.62 10.12 -2.08
CA ASP A 74 2.95 11.54 -1.95
C ASP A 74 2.32 12.17 -0.70
N ALA A 75 2.44 11.46 0.42
CA ALA A 75 1.82 11.84 1.67
C ALA A 75 2.72 12.79 2.46
N LYS A 76 2.17 13.93 2.85
CA LYS A 76 2.86 14.84 3.76
C LYS A 76 2.71 14.32 5.18
N LEU A 77 3.83 14.17 5.87
CA LEU A 77 3.86 13.62 7.21
C LEU A 77 4.55 14.61 8.14
N LYS A 78 4.30 14.43 9.43
CA LYS A 78 5.03 15.15 10.45
C LYS A 78 6.13 14.25 10.99
N LYS A 79 7.37 14.71 10.89
CA LYS A 79 8.53 13.96 11.34
C LYS A 79 8.40 13.58 12.81
N ASN A 80 8.86 12.38 13.15
CA ASN A 80 8.81 11.81 14.50
C ASN A 80 7.39 11.55 15.03
N THR A 81 6.44 11.40 14.12
CA THR A 81 5.05 11.12 14.46
C THR A 81 4.69 9.72 13.98
N SER A 82 3.90 9.01 14.77
CA SER A 82 3.46 7.66 14.44
C SER A 82 2.24 7.69 13.53
N TYR A 83 2.31 6.91 12.46
CA TYR A 83 1.21 6.75 11.50
C TYR A 83 0.95 5.27 11.28
N GLN A 84 -0.16 4.96 10.61
CA GLN A 84 -0.49 3.61 10.20
C GLN A 84 -0.52 3.53 8.67
N LEU A 85 0.16 2.53 8.12
CA LEU A 85 0.04 2.17 6.71
C LEU A 85 -0.98 1.06 6.61
N CYS A 86 -2.00 1.26 5.79
CA CYS A 86 -3.14 0.35 5.72
C CYS A 86 -3.31 -0.17 4.31
N PHE A 87 -3.62 -1.46 4.19
CA PHE A 87 -3.99 -2.09 2.94
C PHE A 87 -5.34 -2.76 3.10
N GLU A 88 -6.18 -2.60 2.10
CA GLU A 88 -7.43 -3.35 2.02
C GLU A 88 -7.80 -3.57 0.56
N VAL A 89 -8.68 -4.53 0.32
CA VAL A 89 -9.21 -4.78 -1.02
C VAL A 89 -10.70 -4.54 -1.01
N LEU A 90 -11.20 -4.07 -2.14
CA LEU A 90 -12.60 -3.71 -2.30
C LEU A 90 -13.15 -4.38 -3.56
N ASN A 91 -14.38 -4.85 -3.47
CA ASN A 91 -15.12 -5.45 -4.58
C ASN A 91 -14.49 -6.71 -5.16
N THR A 92 -13.79 -7.48 -4.33
CA THR A 92 -13.27 -8.79 -4.73
C THR A 92 -13.54 -9.79 -3.65
N GLN A 93 -13.76 -11.05 -4.05
CA GLN A 93 -13.87 -12.19 -3.14
C GLN A 93 -12.60 -13.05 -3.17
N ARG A 94 -11.62 -12.68 -4.00
CA ARG A 94 -10.39 -13.45 -4.10
C ARG A 94 -9.51 -13.19 -2.91
N LYS A 95 -8.85 -14.24 -2.47
CA LYS A 95 -7.82 -14.12 -1.45
C LYS A 95 -6.56 -13.53 -2.07
N ILE A 96 -6.04 -12.52 -1.45
CA ILE A 96 -4.90 -11.77 -1.96
C ILE A 96 -3.82 -11.74 -0.90
N ARG A 97 -2.59 -11.89 -1.33
CA ARG A 97 -1.41 -11.85 -0.49
C ARG A 97 -0.58 -10.63 -0.84
N ALA A 98 -0.09 -9.94 0.17
CA ALA A 98 0.87 -8.84 0.01
C ALA A 98 2.11 -9.14 0.85
N TRP A 99 3.29 -8.83 0.31
CA TRP A 99 4.54 -9.03 1.04
C TRP A 99 5.64 -8.15 0.48
N GLY A 100 6.79 -8.11 1.19
CA GLY A 100 7.97 -7.40 0.71
C GLY A 100 7.77 -5.90 0.61
N ILE A 101 7.09 -5.32 1.61
CA ILE A 101 6.74 -3.91 1.57
C ILE A 101 7.99 -3.08 1.86
N ASN A 102 8.33 -2.19 0.92
CA ASN A 102 9.43 -1.25 1.06
C ASN A 102 8.93 0.16 0.84
N ALA A 103 9.26 1.06 1.77
CA ALA A 103 8.91 2.45 1.66
C ALA A 103 10.01 3.22 0.91
N SER A 104 9.61 4.11 0.03
CA SER A 104 10.50 5.08 -0.57
C SER A 104 10.16 6.44 0.04
N LEU A 105 11.06 6.94 0.86
CA LEU A 105 10.93 8.23 1.48
C LEU A 105 11.48 9.28 0.54
N GLU A 106 10.84 10.43 0.51
CA GLU A 106 11.39 11.53 -0.24
C GLU A 106 12.54 12.13 0.56
N GLU A 107 13.74 12.05 -0.01
CA GLU A 107 14.89 12.68 0.58
C GLU A 107 14.97 14.13 0.09
N PRO A 108 15.55 15.01 0.90
CA PRO A 108 15.78 16.38 0.44
C PRO A 108 16.54 16.37 -0.87
N GLU A 109 16.07 17.13 -1.83
CA GLU A 109 16.75 17.28 -3.10
C GLU A 109 18.16 17.81 -2.86
N LEU A 110 19.12 17.13 -3.41
CA LEU A 110 20.52 17.51 -3.28
C LEU A 110 20.98 18.41 -4.41
N GLY A 111 20.08 19.01 -5.05
CA GLY A 111 20.49 19.89 -6.13
C GLY A 111 19.40 20.75 -6.58
#